data_5dffdea763fcab0aa06c5bb92ef1514d
#
_entry.id   5dffdea763fcab0aa06c5bb92ef1514d
#
_cell.length_a   1.000
_cell.length_b   1.000
_cell.length_c   1.000
_cell.angle_alpha   90.00
_cell.angle_beta   90.00
_cell.angle_gamma   90.00
#
_symmetry.space_group_name_H-M   'P 1'
#
loop_
_entity.id
_entity.type
_entity.pdbx_description
1 polymer ?
#
loop_
_entity_poly.entity_id
_entity_poly.type
_entity_poly.pdbx_seq_one_letter_code
_entity_poly.pdbx_strand_id
1 'polypeptide(L)'
;MKNRNHSLLSLCMSMLLLVMTQALPAQDPVFELTISAPGDVYYNPGSPTASGFIASYILQETQTSGGGTGAVAEVSGYSLGVAHDSTLLAVDSFLVTSVSSTGIYPDFDQEGIYADGFTMGVVFCFTGCWVLNYDVPAPLIEVGYQLLDGPLGTASAVTTTILETTENLGQPPVTNVVVVNSASIPMQGVPAQVNLIPFVPEFQLSLDTLSTVYYSEANPASEAFSAGVMLQEVLLPGGGTGEYSEVQGASYGVGHDDTLMQITGVTSQVSALDGTLADFDEIEILANGMTHGLVFSFLGSWSLSYETADALSTIDYQLLSGSLTGSSTPTATTLEFTDTLGDPPVDLAVVTDGASNAPTVFSSSLDLVPFTGSRFIRGDATQDGNLDLADGIGVLSYLFLGEPSTCLKAMDMDQSNHVSISDGVQVLCSLFCEGSPAPSGPYPDCGVDLDSTLTCESFNVCP
;
A
#
# COMPACT_ATOMS: atom_id res chain seq x y z
N MET A 1 44.80 82.40 -53.12
CA MET A 1 44.30 83.46 -52.28
C MET A 1 42.88 83.15 -51.85
N LYS A 2 42.67 82.95 -50.62
CA LYS A 2 41.52 83.11 -49.75
C LYS A 2 40.13 82.56 -50.18
N ASN A 3 39.68 81.58 -49.33
CA ASN A 3 38.31 81.29 -48.89
C ASN A 3 37.33 80.69 -49.90
N ARG A 4 37.24 79.41 -49.90
CA ARG A 4 36.01 78.63 -50.16
C ARG A 4 36.11 77.21 -49.58
N ASN A 5 35.95 77.02 -48.27
CA ASN A 5 35.84 75.70 -47.68
C ASN A 5 35.07 75.69 -46.33
N HIS A 6 33.95 76.38 -46.23
CA HIS A 6 33.10 76.34 -45.04
C HIS A 6 31.62 76.03 -45.30
N SER A 7 31.25 75.62 -46.52
CA SER A 7 29.83 75.41 -46.89
C SER A 7 29.45 73.92 -47.08
N LEU A 8 30.43 73.00 -47.08
CA LEU A 8 30.14 71.58 -47.31
C LEU A 8 30.02 70.72 -46.03
N LEU A 9 30.51 71.21 -44.87
CA LEU A 9 30.45 70.42 -43.62
C LEU A 9 29.13 70.53 -42.83
N SER A 10 28.34 71.60 -43.13
CA SER A 10 27.06 71.82 -42.42
C SER A 10 25.88 71.08 -43.13
N LEU A 11 26.01 70.59 -44.35
CA LEU A 11 24.94 69.86 -45.07
C LEU A 11 25.06 68.36 -44.83
N CYS A 12 26.24 67.79 -44.47
CA CYS A 12 26.42 66.37 -44.10
C CYS A 12 25.98 66.06 -42.71
N MET A 13 26.04 67.00 -41.76
CA MET A 13 25.64 66.80 -40.37
C MET A 13 24.11 66.87 -40.16
N SER A 14 23.37 67.54 -41.03
CA SER A 14 21.90 67.55 -40.98
C SER A 14 21.26 66.37 -41.67
N MET A 15 21.99 65.65 -42.54
CA MET A 15 21.50 64.44 -43.22
C MET A 15 21.79 63.15 -42.50
N LEU A 16 22.62 63.20 -41.44
CA LEU A 16 22.96 62.02 -40.63
C LEU A 16 22.08 61.86 -39.38
N LEU A 17 21.15 62.79 -39.12
CA LEU A 17 20.25 62.71 -37.95
C LEU A 17 18.82 62.34 -38.37
N LEU A 18 18.59 61.93 -39.66
CA LEU A 18 17.30 61.43 -40.16
C LEU A 18 17.40 59.94 -40.53
N VAL A 19 18.31 59.21 -39.88
CA VAL A 19 18.40 57.79 -40.05
C VAL A 19 17.71 57.11 -38.87
N MET A 20 16.49 56.66 -39.16
CA MET A 20 15.84 55.49 -38.65
C MET A 20 15.49 55.45 -37.17
N THR A 21 14.39 56.03 -36.81
CA THR A 21 13.43 55.30 -36.08
C THR A 21 12.58 54.49 -37.08
N GLN A 22 13.15 53.50 -37.74
CA GLN A 22 12.35 52.34 -38.13
C GLN A 22 11.97 51.69 -36.81
N ALA A 23 10.72 51.90 -36.39
CA ALA A 23 10.13 51.09 -35.37
C ALA A 23 10.34 49.63 -35.84
N LEU A 24 11.16 48.88 -35.13
CA LEU A 24 11.18 47.46 -35.31
C LEU A 24 9.71 47.01 -35.31
N PRO A 25 9.26 46.16 -36.24
CA PRO A 25 7.91 45.65 -36.20
C PRO A 25 7.65 45.15 -34.79
N ALA A 26 6.52 45.53 -34.22
CA ALA A 26 6.15 45.07 -32.86
C ALA A 26 6.21 43.52 -32.91
N GLN A 27 7.18 42.97 -32.21
CA GLN A 27 7.32 41.54 -32.14
C GLN A 27 6.17 41.03 -31.28
N ASP A 28 5.42 40.04 -31.79
CA ASP A 28 4.32 39.41 -31.07
C ASP A 28 4.83 38.76 -29.80
N PRO A 29 3.99 38.60 -28.76
CA PRO A 29 4.35 37.84 -27.57
C PRO A 29 4.64 36.38 -27.94
N VAL A 30 5.51 35.71 -27.16
CA VAL A 30 5.88 34.30 -27.35
C VAL A 30 5.27 33.48 -26.23
N PHE A 31 4.54 32.45 -26.61
CA PHE A 31 3.93 31.49 -25.68
C PHE A 31 4.54 30.11 -25.83
N GLU A 32 4.74 29.46 -24.69
CA GLU A 32 5.16 28.07 -24.59
C GLU A 32 4.07 27.26 -23.92
N LEU A 33 3.72 26.11 -24.50
CA LEU A 33 2.82 25.11 -23.94
C LEU A 33 3.64 23.93 -23.50
N THR A 34 3.86 23.79 -22.20
CA THR A 34 4.57 22.65 -21.61
C THR A 34 3.58 21.56 -21.25
N ILE A 35 3.83 20.33 -21.72
CA ILE A 35 3.10 19.15 -21.29
C ILE A 35 3.82 18.58 -20.07
N SER A 36 3.13 18.53 -18.92
CA SER A 36 3.64 17.96 -17.67
C SER A 36 2.92 16.65 -17.39
N ALA A 37 3.67 15.55 -17.45
CA ALA A 37 3.18 14.20 -17.15
C ALA A 37 4.17 13.48 -16.22
N PRO A 38 3.77 12.40 -15.53
CA PRO A 38 4.69 11.55 -14.80
C PRO A 38 5.80 11.03 -15.71
N GLY A 39 7.06 11.03 -15.23
CA GLY A 39 8.17 10.45 -15.98
C GLY A 39 8.07 8.94 -16.11
N ASP A 40 7.59 8.29 -15.04
CA ASP A 40 7.41 6.84 -14.93
C ASP A 40 5.98 6.52 -14.49
N VAL A 41 5.35 5.56 -15.17
CA VAL A 41 4.02 5.01 -14.84
C VAL A 41 4.17 3.50 -14.74
N TYR A 42 3.91 2.96 -13.57
CA TYR A 42 3.92 1.52 -13.32
C TYR A 42 2.55 0.93 -13.61
N TYR A 43 2.52 -0.28 -14.19
CA TYR A 43 1.28 -0.96 -14.50
C TYR A 43 1.45 -2.48 -14.43
N ASN A 44 0.37 -3.20 -14.09
CA ASN A 44 0.37 -4.66 -14.15
C ASN A 44 0.07 -5.14 -15.59
N PRO A 45 0.96 -5.89 -16.24
CA PRO A 45 0.73 -6.44 -17.58
C PRO A 45 -0.52 -7.34 -17.67
N GLY A 46 -0.94 -7.95 -16.55
CA GLY A 46 -2.19 -8.74 -16.48
C GLY A 46 -3.46 -7.89 -16.58
N SER A 47 -3.38 -6.58 -16.33
CA SER A 47 -4.50 -5.64 -16.39
C SER A 47 -4.04 -4.20 -16.68
N PRO A 48 -3.41 -3.91 -17.83
CA PRO A 48 -2.89 -2.57 -18.13
C PRO A 48 -3.97 -1.48 -18.06
N THR A 49 -5.21 -1.81 -18.44
CA THR A 49 -6.35 -0.89 -18.46
C THR A 49 -6.83 -0.45 -17.08
N ALA A 50 -6.37 -1.06 -16.01
CA ALA A 50 -6.62 -0.59 -14.65
C ALA A 50 -5.72 0.60 -14.27
N SER A 51 -4.64 0.83 -15.03
CA SER A 51 -3.67 1.90 -14.79
C SER A 51 -3.87 3.06 -15.74
N GLY A 52 -3.53 4.27 -15.24
CA GLY A 52 -3.61 5.51 -16.01
C GLY A 52 -2.78 6.60 -15.36
N PHE A 53 -2.79 7.78 -15.97
CA PHE A 53 -2.13 8.96 -15.41
C PHE A 53 -2.80 10.25 -15.87
N ILE A 54 -2.53 11.34 -15.18
CA ILE A 54 -2.98 12.67 -15.55
C ILE A 54 -1.82 13.47 -16.14
N ALA A 55 -2.04 14.14 -17.25
CA ALA A 55 -1.13 15.12 -17.80
C ALA A 55 -1.74 16.53 -17.73
N SER A 56 -0.95 17.50 -17.26
CA SER A 56 -1.34 18.92 -17.20
C SER A 56 -0.72 19.67 -18.37
N TYR A 57 -1.50 20.51 -19.04
CA TYR A 57 -1.09 21.33 -20.17
C TYR A 57 -0.93 22.76 -19.70
N ILE A 58 0.32 23.18 -19.51
CA ILE A 58 0.71 24.42 -18.81
C ILE A 58 1.14 25.46 -19.84
N LEU A 59 0.47 26.61 -19.84
CA LEU A 59 0.80 27.76 -20.71
C LEU A 59 1.66 28.75 -19.94
N GLN A 60 2.64 29.33 -20.65
CA GLN A 60 3.42 30.48 -20.19
C GLN A 60 3.71 31.44 -21.32
N GLU A 61 3.55 32.74 -21.04
CA GLU A 61 4.13 33.81 -21.87
C GLU A 61 5.60 33.97 -21.53
N THR A 62 6.48 33.45 -22.41
CA THR A 62 7.95 33.45 -22.17
C THR A 62 8.59 34.76 -22.61
N GLN A 63 7.93 35.52 -23.46
CA GLN A 63 8.36 36.85 -23.89
C GLN A 63 7.15 37.74 -24.20
N THR A 64 7.08 38.91 -23.55
CA THR A 64 6.04 39.91 -23.87
C THR A 64 6.29 40.59 -25.24
N SER A 65 5.27 41.21 -25.77
CA SER A 65 5.36 41.92 -27.06
C SER A 65 6.51 42.94 -27.12
N GLY A 66 6.97 43.32 -28.32
CA GLY A 66 8.09 44.25 -28.50
C GLY A 66 9.44 43.72 -28.01
N GLY A 67 9.63 42.40 -28.03
CA GLY A 67 10.88 41.76 -27.60
C GLY A 67 11.08 41.78 -26.08
N GLY A 68 9.99 41.68 -25.28
CA GLY A 68 10.04 41.67 -23.83
C GLY A 68 9.86 43.03 -23.16
N THR A 69 9.50 44.07 -23.91
CA THR A 69 9.31 45.44 -23.38
C THR A 69 7.83 45.85 -23.25
N GLY A 70 6.91 45.04 -23.78
CA GLY A 70 5.47 45.28 -23.71
C GLY A 70 4.84 44.83 -22.38
N ALA A 71 3.55 45.11 -22.24
CA ALA A 71 2.75 44.58 -21.14
C ALA A 71 2.49 43.06 -21.36
N VAL A 72 2.21 42.36 -20.26
CA VAL A 72 1.75 40.96 -20.29
C VAL A 72 0.51 40.86 -21.16
N ALA A 73 0.44 39.81 -21.98
CA ALA A 73 -0.65 39.63 -22.92
C ALA A 73 -1.94 39.19 -22.23
N GLU A 74 -3.05 39.79 -22.62
CA GLU A 74 -4.39 39.41 -22.20
C GLU A 74 -4.93 38.33 -23.13
N VAL A 75 -4.91 37.06 -22.69
CA VAL A 75 -5.42 35.91 -23.44
C VAL A 75 -6.93 35.79 -23.24
N SER A 76 -7.65 35.71 -24.34
CA SER A 76 -9.13 35.61 -24.39
C SER A 76 -9.63 34.20 -24.77
N GLY A 77 -8.73 33.29 -25.12
CA GLY A 77 -9.05 31.92 -25.49
C GLY A 77 -7.85 31.21 -26.09
N TYR A 78 -8.00 29.93 -26.38
CA TYR A 78 -6.96 29.09 -26.99
C TYR A 78 -7.57 27.94 -27.80
N SER A 79 -6.76 27.38 -28.68
CA SER A 79 -7.02 26.10 -29.31
C SER A 79 -5.72 25.28 -29.32
N LEU A 80 -5.82 23.96 -29.09
CA LEU A 80 -4.70 23.06 -29.13
C LEU A 80 -5.10 21.67 -29.62
N GLY A 81 -4.15 20.98 -30.24
CA GLY A 81 -4.21 19.59 -30.59
C GLY A 81 -3.01 18.86 -29.99
N VAL A 82 -3.23 17.67 -29.43
CA VAL A 82 -2.20 16.84 -28.82
C VAL A 82 -2.30 15.43 -29.34
N ALA A 83 -1.16 14.86 -29.75
CA ALA A 83 -1.05 13.48 -30.19
C ALA A 83 -0.48 12.58 -29.10
N HIS A 84 -0.90 11.31 -29.13
CA HIS A 84 -0.36 10.22 -28.34
C HIS A 84 -0.32 8.92 -29.17
N ASP A 85 0.38 7.91 -28.69
CA ASP A 85 0.38 6.58 -29.31
C ASP A 85 -0.94 5.85 -29.04
N SER A 86 -1.75 5.69 -30.07
CA SER A 86 -3.05 5.02 -30.04
C SER A 86 -3.00 3.52 -29.73
N THR A 87 -1.81 2.91 -29.74
CA THR A 87 -1.63 1.50 -29.36
C THR A 87 -1.35 1.32 -27.89
N LEU A 88 -1.00 2.40 -27.18
CA LEU A 88 -0.59 2.39 -25.79
C LEU A 88 -1.56 3.14 -24.87
N LEU A 89 -2.17 4.23 -25.37
CA LEU A 89 -2.95 5.17 -24.59
C LEU A 89 -4.32 5.46 -25.21
N ALA A 90 -5.29 5.73 -24.36
CA ALA A 90 -6.57 6.36 -24.71
C ALA A 90 -6.83 7.54 -23.77
N VAL A 91 -7.48 8.58 -24.29
CA VAL A 91 -7.97 9.69 -23.46
C VAL A 91 -9.22 9.23 -22.72
N ASP A 92 -9.23 9.41 -21.39
CA ASP A 92 -10.31 8.99 -20.50
C ASP A 92 -11.13 10.19 -19.98
N SER A 93 -10.47 11.28 -19.61
CA SER A 93 -11.14 12.42 -18.98
C SER A 93 -10.50 13.76 -19.30
N PHE A 94 -11.28 14.84 -19.16
CA PHE A 94 -10.84 16.23 -19.29
C PHE A 94 -11.29 17.05 -18.09
N LEU A 95 -10.42 17.95 -17.65
CA LEU A 95 -10.73 19.01 -16.70
C LEU A 95 -10.20 20.35 -17.22
N VAL A 96 -11.10 21.28 -17.53
CA VAL A 96 -10.71 22.67 -17.86
C VAL A 96 -10.35 23.39 -16.57
N THR A 97 -9.07 23.79 -16.46
CA THR A 97 -8.52 24.47 -15.28
C THR A 97 -8.40 25.98 -15.47
N SER A 98 -8.49 26.46 -16.72
CA SER A 98 -8.47 27.88 -17.09
C SER A 98 -9.82 28.56 -16.77
N VAL A 99 -9.97 29.00 -15.50
CA VAL A 99 -11.15 29.70 -15.00
C VAL A 99 -10.80 31.14 -14.63
N SER A 100 -11.79 32.05 -14.59
CA SER A 100 -11.57 33.42 -14.14
C SER A 100 -11.08 33.51 -12.69
N SER A 101 -10.53 34.64 -12.28
CA SER A 101 -10.10 34.91 -10.90
C SER A 101 -11.24 34.78 -9.86
N THR A 102 -12.49 34.79 -10.31
CA THR A 102 -13.69 34.58 -9.48
C THR A 102 -14.29 33.18 -9.62
N GLY A 103 -13.61 32.24 -10.33
CA GLY A 103 -14.07 30.85 -10.52
C GLY A 103 -15.14 30.71 -11.63
N ILE A 104 -15.26 31.68 -12.54
CA ILE A 104 -16.18 31.57 -13.67
C ILE A 104 -15.53 30.75 -14.78
N TYR A 105 -16.21 29.73 -15.26
CA TYR A 105 -15.79 28.86 -16.37
C TYR A 105 -15.91 29.61 -17.72
N PRO A 106 -15.17 29.16 -18.74
CA PRO A 106 -15.27 29.70 -20.11
C PRO A 106 -16.70 29.63 -20.65
N ASP A 107 -17.05 30.58 -21.49
CA ASP A 107 -18.34 30.59 -22.23
C ASP A 107 -18.43 29.49 -23.28
N PHE A 108 -17.28 29.00 -23.74
CA PHE A 108 -17.17 27.91 -24.70
C PHE A 108 -15.93 27.07 -24.38
N ASP A 109 -16.12 25.79 -24.30
CA ASP A 109 -15.11 24.74 -24.25
C ASP A 109 -15.60 23.56 -25.08
N GLN A 110 -14.78 23.09 -25.99
CA GLN A 110 -15.09 21.97 -26.86
C GLN A 110 -13.89 21.06 -27.03
N GLU A 111 -14.03 19.86 -26.55
CA GLU A 111 -13.08 18.77 -26.78
C GLU A 111 -13.47 17.93 -28.00
N GLY A 112 -12.45 17.40 -28.68
CA GLY A 112 -12.58 16.36 -29.69
C GLY A 112 -11.62 15.23 -29.38
N ILE A 113 -12.12 14.02 -29.07
CA ILE A 113 -11.32 12.85 -28.76
C ILE A 113 -11.15 12.01 -30.02
N TYR A 114 -9.91 11.63 -30.31
CA TYR A 114 -9.51 10.78 -31.45
C TYR A 114 -8.69 9.58 -30.88
N ALA A 115 -8.57 8.54 -31.69
CA ALA A 115 -7.78 7.38 -31.28
C ALA A 115 -6.30 7.72 -31.01
N ASP A 116 -5.75 8.70 -31.76
CA ASP A 116 -4.34 9.10 -31.74
C ASP A 116 -4.10 10.48 -31.07
N GLY A 117 -5.10 11.00 -30.33
CA GLY A 117 -4.96 12.28 -29.65
C GLY A 117 -6.26 12.95 -29.31
N PHE A 118 -6.17 14.24 -29.02
CA PHE A 118 -7.35 15.09 -28.79
C PHE A 118 -7.15 16.49 -29.29
N THR A 119 -8.25 17.21 -29.45
CA THR A 119 -8.27 18.65 -29.68
C THR A 119 -9.09 19.35 -28.62
N MET A 120 -8.74 20.60 -28.29
CA MET A 120 -9.47 21.43 -27.35
C MET A 120 -9.55 22.86 -27.90
N GLY A 121 -10.75 23.43 -27.88
CA GLY A 121 -10.98 24.84 -28.20
C GLY A 121 -11.70 25.53 -27.05
N VAL A 122 -11.18 26.67 -26.58
CA VAL A 122 -11.72 27.38 -25.43
C VAL A 122 -11.82 28.86 -25.74
N VAL A 123 -12.99 29.46 -25.44
CA VAL A 123 -13.21 30.91 -25.46
C VAL A 123 -13.66 31.35 -24.08
N PHE A 124 -12.88 32.21 -23.44
CA PHE A 124 -13.13 32.59 -22.04
C PHE A 124 -14.41 33.38 -21.87
N CYS A 125 -14.59 34.38 -22.73
CA CYS A 125 -15.81 35.19 -22.75
C CYS A 125 -16.09 35.77 -24.14
N PHE A 126 -17.24 35.45 -24.76
CA PHE A 126 -17.63 35.93 -26.08
C PHE A 126 -17.73 37.46 -26.16
N THR A 127 -18.03 38.13 -25.05
CA THR A 127 -18.15 39.58 -24.98
C THR A 127 -16.88 40.26 -24.47
N GLY A 128 -15.79 39.51 -24.26
CA GLY A 128 -14.55 40.03 -23.72
C GLY A 128 -14.63 40.44 -22.23
N CYS A 129 -15.54 39.80 -21.46
CA CYS A 129 -15.82 40.16 -20.07
C CYS A 129 -14.68 39.80 -19.11
N TRP A 130 -13.83 38.84 -19.49
CA TRP A 130 -12.64 38.48 -18.73
C TRP A 130 -11.59 37.81 -19.63
N VAL A 131 -10.35 37.92 -19.20
CA VAL A 131 -9.15 37.40 -19.85
C VAL A 131 -8.22 36.83 -18.78
N LEU A 132 -7.22 36.04 -19.20
CA LEU A 132 -6.17 35.52 -18.31
C LEU A 132 -4.79 35.96 -18.78
N ASN A 133 -3.88 36.14 -17.84
CA ASN A 133 -2.47 36.42 -18.07
C ASN A 133 -1.66 35.18 -17.72
N TYR A 134 -0.63 34.90 -18.49
CA TYR A 134 0.23 33.74 -18.34
C TYR A 134 1.71 34.11 -18.16
N ASP A 135 1.97 35.24 -17.51
CA ASP A 135 3.33 35.64 -17.07
C ASP A 135 3.96 34.65 -16.07
N VAL A 136 3.12 33.89 -15.39
CA VAL A 136 3.49 32.75 -14.55
C VAL A 136 2.88 31.50 -15.20
N PRO A 137 3.62 30.36 -15.23
CA PRO A 137 3.09 29.10 -15.73
C PRO A 137 1.77 28.73 -15.04
N ALA A 138 0.73 28.48 -15.83
CA ALA A 138 -0.57 28.06 -15.30
C ALA A 138 -1.23 26.99 -16.18
N PRO A 139 -1.91 26.00 -15.60
CA PRO A 139 -2.55 24.95 -16.36
C PRO A 139 -3.76 25.49 -17.13
N LEU A 140 -3.90 25.05 -18.38
CA LEU A 140 -5.08 25.27 -19.23
C LEU A 140 -6.12 24.18 -19.02
N ILE A 141 -5.65 22.92 -19.06
CA ILE A 141 -6.45 21.70 -18.91
C ILE A 141 -5.62 20.62 -18.23
N GLU A 142 -6.30 19.68 -17.64
CA GLU A 142 -5.78 18.37 -17.22
C GLU A 142 -6.50 17.28 -18.01
N VAL A 143 -5.75 16.28 -18.46
CA VAL A 143 -6.27 15.18 -19.28
C VAL A 143 -5.87 13.87 -18.64
N GLY A 144 -6.85 13.03 -18.35
CA GLY A 144 -6.64 11.65 -17.91
C GLY A 144 -6.36 10.75 -19.11
N TYR A 145 -5.35 9.93 -18.98
CA TYR A 145 -4.99 8.88 -19.92
C TYR A 145 -5.12 7.53 -19.28
N GLN A 146 -5.77 6.60 -19.96
CA GLN A 146 -5.84 5.19 -19.62
C GLN A 146 -4.86 4.40 -20.50
N LEU A 147 -4.17 3.42 -19.91
CA LEU A 147 -3.34 2.48 -20.65
C LEU A 147 -4.23 1.47 -21.41
N LEU A 148 -3.71 0.94 -22.52
CA LEU A 148 -4.41 -0.06 -23.35
C LEU A 148 -3.74 -1.42 -23.26
N ASP A 149 -4.55 -2.48 -23.34
CA ASP A 149 -4.05 -3.87 -23.27
C ASP A 149 -3.03 -4.22 -24.34
N GLY A 150 -3.28 -3.92 -25.57
CA GLY A 150 -2.45 -4.14 -26.77
C GLY A 150 -1.03 -4.68 -26.50
N PRO A 151 0.02 -3.88 -26.85
CA PRO A 151 1.40 -4.27 -26.61
C PRO A 151 1.75 -4.37 -25.12
N LEU A 152 1.03 -3.65 -24.24
CA LEU A 152 1.33 -3.60 -22.80
C LEU A 152 0.96 -4.90 -22.08
N GLY A 153 -0.08 -5.60 -22.50
CA GLY A 153 -0.53 -6.87 -21.89
C GLY A 153 0.50 -8.01 -21.97
N THR A 154 1.56 -7.86 -22.76
CA THR A 154 2.63 -8.87 -22.90
C THR A 154 4.02 -8.26 -22.70
N ALA A 155 4.10 -6.98 -22.34
CA ALA A 155 5.38 -6.30 -22.17
C ALA A 155 6.12 -6.80 -20.93
N SER A 156 7.41 -7.07 -21.10
CA SER A 156 8.34 -7.42 -20.01
C SER A 156 9.46 -6.40 -19.85
N ALA A 157 9.41 -5.30 -20.61
CA ALA A 157 10.38 -4.22 -20.58
C ALA A 157 9.69 -2.87 -20.68
N VAL A 158 10.37 -1.81 -20.26
CA VAL A 158 9.87 -0.42 -20.33
C VAL A 158 9.49 -0.06 -21.75
N THR A 159 8.29 0.47 -21.94
CA THR A 159 7.79 1.03 -23.19
C THR A 159 7.68 2.53 -23.02
N THR A 160 8.31 3.31 -23.91
CA THR A 160 8.27 4.77 -23.84
C THR A 160 7.24 5.32 -24.82
N THR A 161 6.44 6.26 -24.37
CA THR A 161 5.50 7.04 -25.21
C THR A 161 5.77 8.53 -25.07
N ILE A 162 5.29 9.32 -26.04
CA ILE A 162 5.46 10.77 -26.07
C ILE A 162 4.09 11.41 -26.24
N LEU A 163 3.82 12.44 -25.43
CA LEU A 163 2.72 13.37 -25.63
C LEU A 163 3.29 14.62 -26.30
N GLU A 164 2.77 14.97 -27.45
CA GLU A 164 3.27 16.13 -28.20
C GLU A 164 2.15 16.93 -28.85
N THR A 165 2.37 18.25 -29.03
CA THR A 165 1.43 19.09 -29.75
C THR A 165 1.40 18.73 -31.23
N THR A 166 0.20 18.74 -31.83
CA THR A 166 0.00 18.47 -33.26
C THR A 166 -1.06 19.38 -33.86
N GLU A 167 -0.95 19.65 -35.17
CA GLU A 167 -1.97 20.35 -35.95
C GLU A 167 -2.65 19.42 -36.97
N ASN A 168 -2.53 18.10 -36.77
CA ASN A 168 -3.08 17.12 -37.71
C ASN A 168 -4.44 16.55 -37.28
N LEU A 169 -4.92 16.90 -36.09
CA LEU A 169 -6.18 16.40 -35.53
C LEU A 169 -7.34 17.40 -35.81
N GLY A 170 -8.54 16.84 -35.91
CA GLY A 170 -9.76 17.60 -36.16
C GLY A 170 -10.12 17.74 -37.67
N GLN A 171 -11.37 18.13 -37.93
CA GLN A 171 -11.85 18.42 -39.30
C GLN A 171 -12.73 19.68 -39.30
N PRO A 172 -12.18 20.86 -39.64
CA PRO A 172 -10.80 21.10 -40.09
C PRO A 172 -9.77 20.86 -38.97
N PRO A 173 -8.48 20.63 -39.33
CA PRO A 173 -7.42 20.49 -38.34
C PRO A 173 -7.28 21.71 -37.43
N VAL A 174 -7.03 21.47 -36.14
CA VAL A 174 -6.90 22.52 -35.12
C VAL A 174 -5.47 23.04 -35.09
N THR A 175 -5.30 24.35 -35.04
CA THR A 175 -3.99 24.99 -34.85
C THR A 175 -3.73 25.26 -33.37
N ASN A 176 -2.44 25.16 -32.97
CA ASN A 176 -2.00 25.43 -31.60
C ASN A 176 -1.76 26.93 -31.40
N VAL A 177 -2.79 27.63 -30.92
CA VAL A 177 -2.73 29.09 -30.76
C VAL A 177 -3.41 29.56 -29.47
N VAL A 178 -2.94 30.71 -28.98
CA VAL A 178 -3.69 31.56 -28.03
C VAL A 178 -4.26 32.77 -28.77
N VAL A 179 -5.36 33.29 -28.25
CA VAL A 179 -6.01 34.47 -28.80
C VAL A 179 -5.70 35.68 -27.92
N VAL A 180 -4.97 36.65 -28.49
CA VAL A 180 -4.60 37.92 -27.84
C VAL A 180 -5.08 39.08 -28.70
N ASN A 181 -5.90 39.97 -28.17
CA ASN A 181 -6.46 41.13 -28.92
C ASN A 181 -7.10 40.71 -30.27
N SER A 182 -7.82 39.59 -30.28
CA SER A 182 -8.45 39.01 -31.48
C SER A 182 -7.46 38.49 -32.54
N ALA A 183 -6.17 38.41 -32.25
CA ALA A 183 -5.17 37.78 -33.10
C ALA A 183 -4.81 36.41 -32.58
N SER A 184 -4.62 35.44 -33.46
CA SER A 184 -4.13 34.10 -33.13
C SER A 184 -2.60 34.11 -33.08
N ILE A 185 -2.02 33.84 -31.92
CA ILE A 185 -0.58 33.77 -31.69
C ILE A 185 -0.20 32.29 -31.53
N PRO A 186 0.73 31.73 -32.32
CA PRO A 186 1.16 30.36 -32.22
C PRO A 186 1.80 30.05 -30.85
N MET A 187 1.52 28.87 -30.29
CA MET A 187 2.19 28.34 -29.13
C MET A 187 3.34 27.38 -29.54
N GLN A 188 4.44 27.42 -28.80
CA GLN A 188 5.53 26.46 -28.94
C GLN A 188 5.28 25.30 -27.96
N GLY A 189 5.07 24.08 -28.50
CA GLY A 189 4.85 22.89 -27.67
C GLY A 189 6.16 22.32 -27.14
N VAL A 190 6.21 22.02 -25.84
CA VAL A 190 7.26 21.22 -25.19
C VAL A 190 6.66 19.86 -24.85
N PRO A 191 7.12 18.78 -25.52
CA PRO A 191 6.55 17.45 -25.33
C PRO A 191 6.91 16.86 -23.97
N ALA A 192 6.11 15.88 -23.51
CA ALA A 192 6.42 15.04 -22.37
C ALA A 192 6.71 13.61 -22.83
N GLN A 193 7.73 13.02 -22.24
CA GLN A 193 8.03 11.61 -22.37
C GLN A 193 7.52 10.88 -21.15
N VAL A 194 6.82 9.76 -21.34
CA VAL A 194 6.32 8.88 -20.28
C VAL A 194 6.86 7.47 -20.49
N ASN A 195 7.48 6.91 -19.47
CA ASN A 195 7.93 5.53 -19.46
C ASN A 195 6.85 4.66 -18.80
N LEU A 196 6.32 3.74 -19.57
CA LEU A 196 5.36 2.73 -19.09
C LEU A 196 6.16 1.51 -18.64
N ILE A 197 6.16 1.24 -17.33
CA ILE A 197 7.03 0.24 -16.70
C ILE A 197 6.15 -0.93 -16.25
N PRO A 198 6.30 -2.12 -16.89
CA PRO A 198 5.59 -3.31 -16.45
C PRO A 198 6.09 -3.71 -15.05
N PHE A 199 5.15 -3.92 -14.15
CA PHE A 199 5.41 -4.29 -12.77
C PHE A 199 4.37 -5.30 -12.30
N VAL A 200 4.82 -6.39 -11.69
CA VAL A 200 3.97 -7.36 -11.01
C VAL A 200 4.34 -7.33 -9.54
N PRO A 201 3.42 -6.95 -8.65
CA PRO A 201 3.69 -6.94 -7.22
C PRO A 201 3.95 -8.35 -6.72
N GLU A 202 4.88 -8.49 -5.78
CA GLU A 202 5.16 -9.76 -5.11
C GLU A 202 4.59 -9.74 -3.70
N PHE A 203 3.75 -10.73 -3.41
CA PHE A 203 3.12 -10.92 -2.12
C PHE A 203 3.65 -12.16 -1.42
N GLN A 204 3.65 -12.11 -0.09
CA GLN A 204 3.90 -13.25 0.79
C GLN A 204 2.66 -13.54 1.63
N LEU A 205 2.24 -14.80 1.65
CA LEU A 205 1.33 -15.36 2.63
C LEU A 205 2.13 -16.17 3.65
N SER A 206 1.95 -15.88 4.92
CA SER A 206 2.62 -16.59 6.02
C SER A 206 1.65 -16.93 7.13
N LEU A 207 2.03 -17.91 7.95
CA LEU A 207 1.26 -18.33 9.12
C LEU A 207 1.98 -17.85 10.38
N ASP A 208 1.31 -16.98 11.15
CA ASP A 208 1.74 -16.55 12.47
C ASP A 208 1.11 -17.51 13.50
N THR A 209 1.92 -18.41 14.05
CA THR A 209 1.50 -19.40 15.02
C THR A 209 2.63 -19.75 15.97
N LEU A 210 2.30 -20.43 17.07
CA LEU A 210 3.28 -20.98 18.00
C LEU A 210 4.11 -22.06 17.29
N SER A 211 5.41 -22.11 17.57
CA SER A 211 6.27 -23.22 17.11
C SER A 211 6.07 -24.49 17.93
N THR A 212 5.50 -24.36 19.14
CA THR A 212 5.30 -25.47 20.06
C THR A 212 3.97 -25.31 20.79
N VAL A 213 3.17 -26.38 20.78
CA VAL A 213 1.94 -26.49 21.56
C VAL A 213 2.11 -27.61 22.58
N TYR A 214 2.03 -27.27 23.86
CA TYR A 214 2.08 -28.23 24.95
C TYR A 214 0.67 -28.73 25.23
N TYR A 215 0.51 -30.06 25.34
CA TYR A 215 -0.79 -30.67 25.62
C TYR A 215 -0.72 -31.73 26.73
N SER A 216 -1.81 -31.86 27.48
CA SER A 216 -1.92 -32.93 28.48
C SER A 216 -1.97 -34.30 27.79
N GLU A 217 -1.04 -35.20 28.10
CA GLU A 217 -0.99 -36.57 27.59
C GLU A 217 -2.29 -37.36 27.89
N ALA A 218 -2.96 -37.05 29.01
CA ALA A 218 -4.22 -37.66 29.40
C ALA A 218 -5.45 -37.12 28.66
N ASN A 219 -5.39 -35.83 28.24
CA ASN A 219 -6.52 -35.15 27.61
C ASN A 219 -6.02 -34.13 26.56
N PRO A 220 -5.49 -34.58 25.40
CA PRO A 220 -5.03 -33.66 24.35
C PRO A 220 -6.11 -32.70 23.85
N ALA A 221 -7.36 -33.13 23.84
CA ALA A 221 -8.48 -32.33 23.37
C ALA A 221 -8.86 -31.14 24.28
N SER A 222 -8.20 -30.97 25.42
CA SER A 222 -8.31 -29.72 26.20
C SER A 222 -7.49 -28.57 25.63
N GLU A 223 -6.54 -28.86 24.73
CA GLU A 223 -5.63 -27.86 24.20
C GLU A 223 -6.14 -27.26 22.89
N ALA A 224 -6.13 -25.93 22.85
CA ALA A 224 -6.47 -25.14 21.67
C ALA A 224 -5.36 -24.11 21.41
N PHE A 225 -5.21 -23.70 20.16
CA PHE A 225 -4.30 -22.64 19.76
C PHE A 225 -4.84 -21.95 18.50
N SER A 226 -4.29 -20.78 18.18
CA SER A 226 -4.69 -20.04 17.00
C SER A 226 -3.52 -19.83 16.07
N ALA A 227 -3.81 -19.70 14.78
CA ALA A 227 -2.86 -19.30 13.74
C ALA A 227 -3.44 -18.12 12.94
N GLY A 228 -2.65 -17.06 12.79
CA GLY A 228 -2.97 -15.93 11.92
C GLY A 228 -2.52 -16.22 10.48
N VAL A 229 -3.37 -15.95 9.49
CA VAL A 229 -2.98 -15.89 8.08
C VAL A 229 -2.59 -14.46 7.78
N MET A 230 -1.32 -14.23 7.48
CA MET A 230 -0.73 -12.91 7.28
C MET A 230 -0.42 -12.68 5.81
N LEU A 231 -0.73 -11.48 5.31
CA LEU A 231 -0.37 -11.01 3.98
C LEU A 231 0.61 -9.84 4.07
N GLN A 232 1.61 -9.82 3.20
CA GLN A 232 2.54 -8.70 3.04
C GLN A 232 2.96 -8.55 1.59
N GLU A 233 3.02 -7.32 1.09
CA GLU A 233 3.68 -6.98 -0.17
C GLU A 233 5.18 -6.81 0.07
N VAL A 234 6.02 -7.54 -0.68
CA VAL A 234 7.48 -7.58 -0.46
C VAL A 234 8.29 -6.97 -1.58
N LEU A 235 7.68 -6.74 -2.73
CA LEU A 235 8.31 -6.04 -3.85
C LEU A 235 7.41 -4.91 -4.32
N LEU A 236 7.91 -3.68 -4.19
CA LEU A 236 7.27 -2.45 -4.62
C LEU A 236 7.74 -2.04 -6.01
N PRO A 237 6.94 -1.30 -6.78
CA PRO A 237 7.36 -0.66 -8.01
C PRO A 237 8.65 0.16 -7.83
N GLY A 238 9.47 0.24 -8.89
CA GLY A 238 10.71 1.02 -8.85
C GLY A 238 11.80 0.44 -7.95
N GLY A 239 11.74 -0.86 -7.62
CA GLY A 239 12.73 -1.51 -6.76
C GLY A 239 12.61 -1.10 -5.29
N GLY A 240 11.38 -0.85 -4.81
CA GLY A 240 11.09 -0.51 -3.42
C GLY A 240 10.90 0.99 -3.15
N THR A 241 10.78 1.81 -4.18
CA THR A 241 10.58 3.27 -4.06
C THR A 241 9.17 3.74 -4.47
N GLY A 242 8.34 2.85 -5.00
CA GLY A 242 6.95 3.14 -5.40
C GLY A 242 5.97 3.09 -4.22
N GLU A 243 4.72 3.33 -4.51
CA GLU A 243 3.62 3.15 -3.56
C GLU A 243 3.23 1.66 -3.49
N TYR A 244 2.69 1.24 -2.35
CA TYR A 244 2.16 -0.12 -2.18
C TYR A 244 0.93 -0.34 -3.04
N SER A 245 0.78 -1.58 -3.52
CA SER A 245 -0.36 -1.96 -4.35
C SER A 245 -1.66 -1.95 -3.56
N GLU A 246 -2.73 -1.50 -4.20
CA GLU A 246 -4.07 -1.56 -3.64
C GLU A 246 -4.66 -2.97 -3.85
N VAL A 247 -4.67 -3.76 -2.78
CA VAL A 247 -5.28 -5.10 -2.78
C VAL A 247 -6.80 -4.97 -2.76
N GLN A 248 -7.45 -5.66 -3.69
CA GLN A 248 -8.90 -5.66 -3.90
C GLN A 248 -9.55 -6.96 -3.42
N GLY A 249 -8.75 -7.99 -3.19
CA GLY A 249 -9.22 -9.28 -2.72
C GLY A 249 -8.10 -10.31 -2.62
N ALA A 250 -8.40 -11.44 -2.01
CA ALA A 250 -7.49 -12.57 -1.88
C ALA A 250 -8.25 -13.89 -1.81
N SER A 251 -7.58 -14.97 -2.17
CA SER A 251 -8.09 -16.33 -1.97
C SER A 251 -6.95 -17.25 -1.56
N TYR A 252 -7.23 -18.18 -0.64
CA TYR A 252 -6.24 -19.14 -0.15
C TYR A 252 -6.90 -20.33 0.55
N GLY A 253 -6.17 -21.44 0.61
CA GLY A 253 -6.49 -22.59 1.43
C GLY A 253 -5.38 -22.87 2.42
N VAL A 254 -5.72 -23.28 3.65
CA VAL A 254 -4.77 -23.73 4.69
C VAL A 254 -5.15 -25.16 5.10
N GLY A 255 -4.21 -26.09 4.90
CA GLY A 255 -4.33 -27.49 5.25
C GLY A 255 -3.68 -27.82 6.59
N HIS A 256 -4.19 -28.87 7.27
CA HIS A 256 -3.63 -29.44 8.50
C HIS A 256 -3.83 -30.95 8.53
N ASP A 257 -3.16 -31.63 9.46
CA ASP A 257 -3.37 -33.06 9.73
C ASP A 257 -4.66 -33.27 10.55
N ASP A 258 -5.70 -33.76 9.91
CA ASP A 258 -7.03 -34.02 10.49
C ASP A 258 -7.06 -35.18 11.50
N THR A 259 -5.95 -35.91 11.64
CA THR A 259 -5.80 -36.94 12.68
C THR A 259 -5.26 -36.37 14.00
N LEU A 260 -4.68 -35.17 13.97
CA LEU A 260 -4.04 -34.51 15.12
C LEU A 260 -4.86 -33.35 15.66
N MET A 261 -5.54 -32.62 14.79
CA MET A 261 -6.28 -31.40 15.15
C MET A 261 -7.51 -31.18 14.26
N GLN A 262 -8.37 -30.29 14.72
CA GLN A 262 -9.53 -29.82 13.97
C GLN A 262 -9.64 -28.28 14.07
N ILE A 263 -10.21 -27.64 13.07
CA ILE A 263 -10.59 -26.23 13.12
C ILE A 263 -11.89 -26.09 13.88
N THR A 264 -11.93 -25.21 14.88
CA THR A 264 -13.12 -24.91 15.70
C THR A 264 -13.76 -23.59 15.31
N GLY A 265 -13.01 -22.70 14.65
CA GLY A 265 -13.50 -21.42 14.15
C GLY A 265 -12.48 -20.77 13.24
N VAL A 266 -12.99 -19.88 12.38
CA VAL A 266 -12.17 -18.97 11.58
C VAL A 266 -12.82 -17.61 11.62
N THR A 267 -12.01 -16.57 11.86
CA THR A 267 -12.48 -15.19 11.92
C THR A 267 -11.74 -14.37 10.88
N SER A 268 -12.48 -13.76 9.95
CA SER A 268 -11.93 -12.77 9.02
C SER A 268 -11.51 -11.51 9.76
N GLN A 269 -10.37 -10.93 9.37
CA GLN A 269 -9.81 -9.71 9.95
C GLN A 269 -9.88 -8.52 8.97
N VAL A 270 -10.51 -8.72 7.79
CA VAL A 270 -10.51 -7.72 6.71
C VAL A 270 -11.71 -6.79 6.82
N SER A 271 -11.43 -5.50 6.94
CA SER A 271 -12.43 -4.43 6.86
C SER A 271 -11.79 -3.14 6.36
N ALA A 272 -12.60 -2.24 5.78
CA ALA A 272 -12.17 -0.89 5.45
C ALA A 272 -11.84 -0.09 6.72
N LEU A 273 -11.11 1.03 6.56
CA LEU A 273 -10.71 1.90 7.67
C LEU A 273 -11.88 2.47 8.49
N ASP A 274 -13.06 2.59 7.88
CA ASP A 274 -14.31 3.03 8.53
C ASP A 274 -15.11 1.88 9.17
N GLY A 275 -14.60 0.63 9.08
CA GLY A 275 -15.24 -0.58 9.59
C GLY A 275 -16.21 -1.24 8.61
N THR A 276 -16.28 -0.80 7.35
CA THR A 276 -17.06 -1.48 6.31
C THR A 276 -16.44 -2.86 6.04
N LEU A 277 -17.28 -3.89 6.07
CA LEU A 277 -16.86 -5.27 5.81
C LEU A 277 -16.69 -5.51 4.29
N ALA A 278 -15.93 -6.54 3.94
CA ALA A 278 -15.78 -6.99 2.57
C ALA A 278 -17.14 -7.38 1.95
N ASP A 279 -17.35 -7.04 0.67
CA ASP A 279 -18.58 -7.36 -0.07
C ASP A 279 -18.75 -8.87 -0.27
N PHE A 280 -17.64 -9.61 -0.31
CA PHE A 280 -17.60 -11.06 -0.32
C PHE A 280 -16.52 -11.52 0.66
N ASP A 281 -16.92 -12.36 1.61
CA ASP A 281 -16.06 -12.89 2.68
C ASP A 281 -16.59 -14.29 3.02
N GLU A 282 -16.10 -15.30 2.27
CA GLU A 282 -16.59 -16.66 2.38
C GLU A 282 -15.50 -17.59 2.90
N ILE A 283 -15.79 -18.24 4.02
CA ILE A 283 -14.92 -19.18 4.69
C ILE A 283 -15.59 -20.55 4.69
N GLU A 284 -14.91 -21.55 4.12
CA GLU A 284 -15.33 -22.95 4.19
C GLU A 284 -14.37 -23.74 5.09
N ILE A 285 -14.90 -24.37 6.14
CA ILE A 285 -14.15 -25.23 7.04
C ILE A 285 -14.34 -26.69 6.60
N LEU A 286 -13.23 -27.35 6.30
CA LEU A 286 -13.14 -28.73 5.85
C LEU A 286 -12.51 -29.60 6.94
N ALA A 287 -12.61 -30.93 6.82
CA ALA A 287 -12.01 -31.84 7.79
C ALA A 287 -10.48 -31.67 7.88
N ASN A 288 -9.82 -31.43 6.75
CA ASN A 288 -8.36 -31.36 6.63
C ASN A 288 -7.84 -29.94 6.36
N GLY A 289 -8.66 -28.90 6.58
CA GLY A 289 -8.25 -27.53 6.33
C GLY A 289 -9.41 -26.54 6.24
N MET A 290 -9.12 -25.40 5.64
CA MET A 290 -10.10 -24.36 5.35
C MET A 290 -9.77 -23.67 4.03
N THR A 291 -10.77 -23.05 3.43
CA THR A 291 -10.59 -22.11 2.34
C THR A 291 -11.16 -20.74 2.71
N HIS A 292 -10.59 -19.69 2.17
CA HIS A 292 -11.07 -18.33 2.35
C HIS A 292 -11.03 -17.59 1.02
N GLY A 293 -12.16 -17.03 0.59
CA GLY A 293 -12.29 -16.16 -0.56
C GLY A 293 -12.76 -14.78 -0.12
N LEU A 294 -12.03 -13.75 -0.55
CA LEU A 294 -12.26 -12.35 -0.19
C LEU A 294 -12.37 -11.48 -1.44
N VAL A 295 -13.42 -10.66 -1.53
CA VAL A 295 -13.47 -9.49 -2.41
C VAL A 295 -13.85 -8.29 -1.56
N PHE A 296 -12.96 -7.31 -1.48
CA PHE A 296 -13.13 -6.17 -0.58
C PHE A 296 -14.28 -5.28 -1.03
N SER A 297 -14.31 -4.91 -2.31
CA SER A 297 -15.44 -4.19 -2.89
C SER A 297 -15.68 -4.57 -4.34
N PHE A 298 -16.89 -5.00 -4.70
CA PHE A 298 -17.28 -5.28 -6.09
C PHE A 298 -17.29 -4.02 -6.97
N LEU A 299 -17.44 -2.84 -6.36
CA LEU A 299 -17.46 -1.57 -7.06
C LEU A 299 -16.12 -0.82 -6.99
N GLY A 300 -15.09 -1.43 -6.38
CA GLY A 300 -13.79 -0.78 -6.18
C GLY A 300 -13.85 0.44 -5.26
N SER A 301 -14.83 0.50 -4.34
CA SER A 301 -15.01 1.65 -3.45
C SER A 301 -13.96 1.72 -2.34
N TRP A 302 -13.26 0.62 -2.06
CA TRP A 302 -12.16 0.55 -1.12
C TRP A 302 -11.24 -0.65 -1.40
N SER A 303 -9.99 -0.50 -0.99
CA SER A 303 -8.89 -1.46 -1.09
C SER A 303 -8.00 -1.32 0.16
N LEU A 304 -7.04 -2.20 0.34
CA LEU A 304 -6.06 -2.14 1.43
C LEU A 304 -4.66 -2.34 0.87
N SER A 305 -3.68 -1.66 1.45
CA SER A 305 -2.26 -1.92 1.20
C SER A 305 -1.66 -2.69 2.38
N TYR A 306 -0.78 -3.64 2.06
CA TYR A 306 -0.16 -4.55 3.01
C TYR A 306 1.34 -4.27 3.13
N GLU A 307 1.68 -3.10 3.67
CA GLU A 307 3.07 -2.65 3.90
C GLU A 307 3.81 -3.55 4.90
N THR A 308 3.07 -3.98 5.91
CA THR A 308 3.54 -4.93 6.94
C THR A 308 2.74 -6.21 6.85
N ALA A 309 3.21 -7.26 7.51
CA ALA A 309 2.46 -8.49 7.60
C ALA A 309 1.19 -8.26 8.44
N ASP A 310 0.05 -8.12 7.76
CA ASP A 310 -1.25 -7.89 8.40
C ASP A 310 -2.18 -9.09 8.21
N ALA A 311 -3.03 -9.33 9.22
CA ALA A 311 -3.86 -10.52 9.26
C ALA A 311 -5.05 -10.44 8.26
N LEU A 312 -5.20 -11.47 7.43
CA LEU A 312 -6.42 -11.71 6.65
C LEU A 312 -7.46 -12.47 7.45
N SER A 313 -7.02 -13.47 8.24
CA SER A 313 -7.88 -14.24 9.13
C SER A 313 -7.13 -14.83 10.31
N THR A 314 -7.86 -15.24 11.32
CA THR A 314 -7.39 -16.05 12.45
C THR A 314 -8.12 -17.38 12.42
N ILE A 315 -7.38 -18.50 12.50
CA ILE A 315 -7.88 -19.87 12.52
C ILE A 315 -7.69 -20.41 13.91
N ASP A 316 -8.77 -20.87 14.54
CA ASP A 316 -8.74 -21.51 15.86
C ASP A 316 -8.71 -23.02 15.71
N TYR A 317 -7.71 -23.64 16.29
CA TYR A 317 -7.50 -25.10 16.29
C TYR A 317 -7.72 -25.70 17.66
N GLN A 318 -8.20 -26.95 17.70
CA GLN A 318 -8.25 -27.78 18.86
C GLN A 318 -7.58 -29.12 18.55
N LEU A 319 -6.73 -29.61 19.46
CA LEU A 319 -6.12 -30.92 19.31
C LEU A 319 -7.16 -32.03 19.46
N LEU A 320 -6.90 -33.17 18.83
CA LEU A 320 -7.72 -34.37 18.92
C LEU A 320 -7.08 -35.39 19.86
N SER A 321 -7.92 -36.10 20.58
CA SER A 321 -7.44 -37.15 21.51
C SER A 321 -6.73 -38.30 20.77
N GLY A 322 -7.24 -38.78 19.67
CA GLY A 322 -6.71 -39.78 18.75
C GLY A 322 -5.34 -40.38 19.08
N SER A 323 -4.38 -40.13 18.18
CA SER A 323 -2.99 -40.62 18.30
C SER A 323 -2.15 -39.89 19.37
N LEU A 324 -2.62 -38.76 19.87
CA LEU A 324 -1.92 -37.96 20.88
C LEU A 324 -2.14 -38.49 22.30
N THR A 325 -3.24 -39.18 22.56
CA THR A 325 -3.54 -39.74 23.89
C THR A 325 -2.52 -40.84 24.29
N GLY A 326 -1.85 -40.64 25.43
CA GLY A 326 -0.82 -41.55 25.92
C GLY A 326 0.50 -41.48 25.16
N SER A 327 0.67 -40.50 24.24
CA SER A 327 1.94 -40.23 23.60
C SER A 327 2.87 -39.55 24.59
N SER A 328 4.08 -40.07 24.75
CA SER A 328 5.13 -39.52 25.62
C SER A 328 6.26 -38.83 24.81
N THR A 329 6.11 -38.73 23.49
CA THR A 329 7.10 -38.13 22.60
C THR A 329 6.47 -37.00 21.77
N PRO A 330 7.21 -35.94 21.50
CA PRO A 330 6.74 -34.86 20.60
C PRO A 330 6.34 -35.38 19.24
N THR A 331 5.29 -34.80 18.67
CA THR A 331 4.79 -35.08 17.32
C THR A 331 4.90 -33.81 16.51
N ALA A 332 5.72 -33.84 15.45
CA ALA A 332 5.83 -32.72 14.53
C ALA A 332 4.68 -32.76 13.50
N THR A 333 4.11 -31.62 13.20
CA THR A 333 3.10 -31.43 12.16
C THR A 333 3.33 -30.12 11.43
N THR A 334 2.58 -29.85 10.36
CA THR A 334 2.65 -28.62 9.58
C THR A 334 1.27 -28.05 9.35
N LEU A 335 1.18 -26.74 9.33
CA LEU A 335 0.10 -25.97 8.70
C LEU A 335 0.63 -25.48 7.38
N GLU A 336 -0.05 -25.77 6.28
CA GLU A 336 0.45 -25.48 4.94
C GLU A 336 -0.58 -24.76 4.07
N PHE A 337 -0.11 -23.82 3.27
CA PHE A 337 -0.94 -23.25 2.19
C PHE A 337 -1.10 -24.28 1.07
N THR A 338 -2.32 -24.39 0.55
CA THR A 338 -2.64 -25.34 -0.51
C THR A 338 -3.75 -24.81 -1.42
N ASP A 339 -3.66 -25.16 -2.69
CA ASP A 339 -4.65 -24.88 -3.73
C ASP A 339 -5.55 -26.09 -4.05
N THR A 340 -5.52 -27.13 -3.20
CA THR A 340 -6.23 -28.38 -3.42
C THR A 340 -7.52 -28.53 -2.61
N LEU A 341 -7.81 -27.57 -1.72
CA LEU A 341 -8.99 -27.56 -0.86
C LEU A 341 -10.18 -26.85 -1.53
N GLY A 342 -11.39 -27.28 -1.16
CA GLY A 342 -12.66 -26.76 -1.69
C GLY A 342 -13.16 -27.55 -2.91
N ASP A 343 -14.41 -27.29 -3.31
CA ASP A 343 -15.04 -27.84 -4.52
C ASP A 343 -15.89 -26.76 -5.22
N PRO A 344 -15.34 -26.05 -6.24
CA PRO A 344 -14.00 -26.23 -6.84
C PRO A 344 -12.86 -25.83 -5.89
N PRO A 345 -11.64 -26.33 -6.12
CA PRO A 345 -10.46 -25.94 -5.35
C PRO A 345 -10.17 -24.44 -5.46
N VAL A 346 -9.68 -23.85 -4.37
CA VAL A 346 -9.38 -22.42 -4.27
C VAL A 346 -7.96 -22.13 -4.73
N ASP A 347 -7.80 -21.21 -5.68
CA ASP A 347 -6.48 -20.73 -6.09
C ASP A 347 -5.83 -19.86 -5.00
N LEU A 348 -4.51 -19.94 -4.89
CA LEU A 348 -3.72 -19.03 -4.07
C LEU A 348 -3.47 -17.74 -4.86
N ALA A 349 -4.22 -16.69 -4.54
CA ALA A 349 -4.18 -15.45 -5.31
C ALA A 349 -4.39 -14.21 -4.44
N VAL A 350 -3.71 -13.12 -4.83
CA VAL A 350 -3.95 -11.75 -4.35
C VAL A 350 -4.31 -10.89 -5.55
N VAL A 351 -5.41 -10.17 -5.46
CA VAL A 351 -5.93 -9.36 -6.57
C VAL A 351 -5.56 -7.90 -6.38
N THR A 352 -4.84 -7.35 -7.38
CA THR A 352 -4.53 -5.91 -7.48
C THR A 352 -4.83 -5.45 -8.90
N ASP A 353 -5.42 -4.27 -9.06
CA ASP A 353 -5.78 -3.71 -10.39
C ASP A 353 -6.57 -4.69 -11.28
N GLY A 354 -7.43 -5.51 -10.66
CA GLY A 354 -8.20 -6.53 -11.35
C GLY A 354 -7.39 -7.73 -11.85
N ALA A 355 -6.08 -7.80 -11.61
CA ALA A 355 -5.21 -8.93 -11.95
C ALA A 355 -4.96 -9.83 -10.74
N SER A 356 -4.93 -11.16 -10.95
CA SER A 356 -4.57 -12.14 -9.93
C SER A 356 -3.05 -12.36 -9.92
N ASN A 357 -2.42 -12.15 -8.77
CA ASN A 357 -1.00 -12.37 -8.51
C ASN A 357 -0.83 -13.57 -7.59
N ALA A 358 -0.01 -14.54 -7.99
CA ALA A 358 0.28 -15.70 -7.15
C ALA A 358 1.26 -15.31 -6.02
N PRO A 359 0.89 -15.43 -4.73
CA PRO A 359 1.78 -15.10 -3.63
C PRO A 359 2.82 -16.20 -3.40
N THR A 360 3.97 -15.81 -2.85
CA THR A 360 4.90 -16.77 -2.24
C THR A 360 4.33 -17.19 -0.87
N VAL A 361 4.29 -18.49 -0.60
CA VAL A 361 3.67 -19.02 0.62
C VAL A 361 4.72 -19.58 1.59
N PHE A 362 4.53 -19.34 2.88
CA PHE A 362 5.37 -19.83 3.97
C PHE A 362 4.53 -20.65 4.95
N SER A 363 4.67 -21.97 4.84
CA SER A 363 4.07 -22.92 5.77
C SER A 363 4.75 -22.88 7.13
N SER A 364 4.04 -23.26 8.19
CA SER A 364 4.57 -23.27 9.55
C SER A 364 4.69 -24.70 10.07
N SER A 365 5.84 -25.01 10.68
CA SER A 365 6.06 -26.26 11.40
C SER A 365 5.68 -26.08 12.87
N LEU A 366 5.01 -27.07 13.43
CA LEU A 366 4.47 -27.07 14.77
C LEU A 366 4.85 -28.36 15.51
N ASP A 367 5.44 -28.24 16.70
CA ASP A 367 5.72 -29.37 17.59
C ASP A 367 4.64 -29.50 18.66
N LEU A 368 3.91 -30.61 18.64
CA LEU A 368 2.95 -30.98 19.66
C LEU A 368 3.69 -31.75 20.74
N VAL A 369 3.86 -31.17 21.94
CA VAL A 369 4.70 -31.71 23.01
C VAL A 369 3.82 -32.17 24.17
N PRO A 370 3.78 -33.49 24.46
CA PRO A 370 3.04 -34.02 25.59
C PRO A 370 3.67 -33.64 26.90
N PHE A 371 2.88 -33.35 27.93
CA PHE A 371 3.34 -33.23 29.29
C PHE A 371 2.44 -34.02 30.26
N THR A 372 3.02 -34.42 31.37
CA THR A 372 2.32 -35.07 32.49
C THR A 372 2.15 -34.10 33.65
N GLY A 373 1.00 -34.19 34.33
CA GLY A 373 0.65 -33.29 35.43
C GLY A 373 -0.19 -32.11 35.00
N SER A 374 -0.14 -31.04 35.77
CA SER A 374 -0.92 -29.81 35.52
C SER A 374 -0.04 -28.63 35.14
N ARG A 375 -0.60 -27.69 34.37
CA ARG A 375 -0.02 -26.37 34.19
C ARG A 375 0.00 -25.65 35.53
N PHE A 376 0.93 -24.73 35.73
CA PHE A 376 1.06 -24.00 36.98
C PHE A 376 1.67 -22.60 36.74
N ILE A 377 1.61 -21.76 37.76
CA ILE A 377 2.32 -20.47 37.82
C ILE A 377 3.45 -20.60 38.81
N ARG A 378 4.71 -20.35 38.40
CA ARG A 378 5.87 -20.45 39.29
C ARG A 378 5.83 -19.35 40.34
N GLY A 379 6.03 -19.77 41.60
CA GLY A 379 5.97 -18.92 42.78
C GLY A 379 4.59 -18.86 43.45
N ASP A 380 3.50 -19.21 42.75
CA ASP A 380 2.15 -19.26 43.31
C ASP A 380 1.93 -20.58 44.06
N ALA A 381 2.44 -20.64 45.28
CA ALA A 381 2.36 -21.80 46.14
C ALA A 381 0.96 -22.04 46.71
N THR A 382 0.15 -21.01 46.80
CA THR A 382 -1.24 -21.07 47.27
C THR A 382 -2.23 -21.48 46.20
N GLN A 383 -1.83 -21.42 44.91
CA GLN A 383 -2.63 -21.78 43.74
C GLN A 383 -3.88 -20.87 43.57
N ASP A 384 -3.74 -19.59 43.88
CA ASP A 384 -4.81 -18.61 43.79
C ASP A 384 -4.70 -17.68 42.52
N GLY A 385 -3.64 -17.85 41.73
CA GLY A 385 -3.39 -17.11 40.50
C GLY A 385 -2.61 -15.81 40.72
N ASN A 386 -2.21 -15.50 41.93
CA ASN A 386 -1.44 -14.29 42.23
C ASN A 386 -0.11 -14.68 42.87
N LEU A 387 0.89 -13.84 42.69
CA LEU A 387 2.15 -13.96 43.43
C LEU A 387 2.13 -12.92 44.55
N ASP A 388 1.98 -13.40 45.81
CA ASP A 388 1.92 -12.50 46.95
C ASP A 388 2.63 -13.05 48.21
N LEU A 389 2.45 -12.39 49.35
CA LEU A 389 3.08 -12.78 50.61
C LEU A 389 2.63 -14.18 51.07
N ALA A 390 1.38 -14.58 50.78
CA ALA A 390 0.85 -15.86 51.21
C ALA A 390 1.62 -17.02 50.57
N ASP A 391 2.17 -16.84 49.35
CA ASP A 391 2.97 -17.89 48.69
C ASP A 391 4.28 -18.16 49.40
N GLY A 392 4.99 -17.09 49.78
CA GLY A 392 6.18 -17.25 50.59
C GLY A 392 5.89 -17.97 51.90
N ILE A 393 4.76 -17.65 52.55
CA ILE A 393 4.29 -18.36 53.76
C ILE A 393 3.89 -19.79 53.40
N GLY A 394 3.25 -20.05 52.30
CA GLY A 394 2.85 -21.37 51.79
C GLY A 394 4.05 -22.31 51.64
N VAL A 395 5.13 -21.84 51.00
CA VAL A 395 6.40 -22.62 50.89
C VAL A 395 6.97 -22.93 52.26
N LEU A 396 7.01 -21.95 53.17
CA LEU A 396 7.53 -22.18 54.53
C LEU A 396 6.62 -23.10 55.34
N SER A 397 5.31 -23.04 55.19
CA SER A 397 4.35 -23.95 55.83
C SER A 397 4.50 -25.39 55.34
N TYR A 398 4.70 -25.59 54.05
CA TYR A 398 5.04 -26.91 53.49
C TYR A 398 6.30 -27.49 54.15
N LEU A 399 7.37 -26.68 54.24
CA LEU A 399 8.66 -27.13 54.74
C LEU A 399 8.69 -27.40 56.26
N PHE A 400 8.04 -26.54 57.05
CA PHE A 400 8.20 -26.57 58.52
C PHE A 400 6.94 -27.03 59.28
N LEU A 401 5.76 -26.93 58.67
CA LEU A 401 4.50 -27.33 59.31
C LEU A 401 3.95 -28.63 58.71
N GLY A 402 4.48 -29.07 57.55
CA GLY A 402 4.04 -30.28 56.85
C GLY A 402 2.70 -30.09 56.12
N GLU A 403 2.35 -28.89 55.78
CA GLU A 403 1.19 -28.59 54.94
C GLU A 403 1.35 -29.27 53.57
N PRO A 404 0.35 -30.00 53.06
CA PRO A 404 0.47 -30.68 51.78
C PRO A 404 0.36 -29.70 50.62
N SER A 405 1.05 -29.97 49.50
CA SER A 405 0.86 -29.28 48.23
C SER A 405 0.64 -30.27 47.11
N THR A 406 -0.26 -29.95 46.21
CA THR A 406 -0.53 -30.74 44.99
C THR A 406 0.37 -30.33 43.81
N CYS A 407 1.13 -29.23 43.94
CA CYS A 407 2.04 -28.77 42.91
C CYS A 407 3.38 -28.29 43.52
N LEU A 408 4.35 -29.17 43.60
CA LEU A 408 5.67 -28.81 44.10
C LEU A 408 6.48 -27.98 43.10
N LYS A 409 6.17 -28.08 41.78
CA LYS A 409 6.78 -27.26 40.76
C LYS A 409 6.50 -25.78 40.97
N ALA A 410 5.30 -25.41 41.42
CA ALA A 410 4.94 -24.02 41.71
C ALA A 410 5.75 -23.47 42.91
N MET A 411 6.13 -24.30 43.85
CA MET A 411 6.92 -23.92 45.01
C MET A 411 8.42 -23.79 44.73
N ASP A 412 8.95 -24.45 43.69
CA ASP A 412 10.37 -24.42 43.30
C ASP A 412 10.68 -23.15 42.51
N MET A 413 10.90 -22.07 43.25
CA MET A 413 11.07 -20.74 42.71
C MET A 413 12.43 -20.56 42.01
N ASP A 414 13.48 -21.27 42.49
CA ASP A 414 14.84 -21.18 41.97
C ASP A 414 15.20 -22.26 40.94
N GLN A 415 14.23 -23.13 40.57
CA GLN A 415 14.37 -24.24 39.62
C GLN A 415 15.47 -25.26 40.02
N SER A 416 15.68 -25.41 41.31
CA SER A 416 16.69 -26.36 41.81
C SER A 416 16.23 -27.82 41.81
N ASN A 417 14.98 -28.10 41.46
CA ASN A 417 14.30 -29.38 41.59
C ASN A 417 14.13 -29.84 43.04
N HIS A 418 14.16 -28.93 43.97
CA HIS A 418 13.95 -29.20 45.41
C HIS A 418 13.24 -28.01 46.04
N VAL A 419 12.14 -28.27 46.71
CA VAL A 419 11.50 -27.23 47.54
C VAL A 419 12.29 -27.03 48.80
N SER A 420 12.84 -25.86 49.02
CA SER A 420 13.71 -25.47 50.12
C SER A 420 13.40 -24.09 50.69
N ILE A 421 14.11 -23.68 51.74
CA ILE A 421 13.92 -22.35 52.32
C ILE A 421 14.30 -21.20 51.32
N SER A 422 15.20 -21.49 50.37
CA SER A 422 15.59 -20.50 49.35
C SER A 422 14.42 -20.09 48.46
N ASP A 423 13.50 -20.99 48.18
CA ASP A 423 12.31 -20.73 47.37
C ASP A 423 11.37 -19.75 48.07
N GLY A 424 11.07 -19.99 49.34
CA GLY A 424 10.27 -19.06 50.12
C GLY A 424 10.92 -17.67 50.24
N VAL A 425 12.24 -17.63 50.44
CA VAL A 425 12.99 -16.36 50.46
C VAL A 425 12.97 -15.68 49.10
N GLN A 426 13.07 -16.44 47.99
CA GLN A 426 13.08 -15.87 46.66
C GLN A 426 11.70 -15.33 46.27
N VAL A 427 10.60 -16.00 46.65
CA VAL A 427 9.25 -15.44 46.52
C VAL A 427 9.17 -14.10 47.25
N LEU A 428 9.59 -14.03 48.53
CA LEU A 428 9.55 -12.77 49.28
C LEU A 428 10.47 -11.70 48.69
N CYS A 429 11.66 -12.09 48.18
CA CYS A 429 12.55 -11.14 47.52
C CYS A 429 12.00 -10.62 46.18
N SER A 430 11.31 -11.44 45.40
CA SER A 430 10.67 -10.98 44.17
C SER A 430 9.59 -9.91 44.42
N LEU A 431 8.97 -9.95 45.61
CA LEU A 431 7.92 -9.00 46.01
C LEU A 431 8.48 -7.76 46.71
N PHE A 432 9.55 -7.89 47.51
CA PHE A 432 9.94 -6.84 48.44
C PHE A 432 11.41 -6.38 48.31
N CYS A 433 12.28 -7.14 47.61
CA CYS A 433 13.67 -6.74 47.41
C CYS A 433 13.85 -5.93 46.14
N GLU A 434 14.35 -4.70 46.25
CA GLU A 434 14.63 -3.84 45.13
C GLU A 434 15.67 -4.48 44.17
N GLY A 435 15.32 -4.58 42.87
CA GLY A 435 16.19 -5.18 41.85
C GLY A 435 16.17 -6.71 41.79
N SER A 436 15.31 -7.37 42.52
CA SER A 436 15.11 -8.83 42.38
C SER A 436 14.47 -9.15 41.04
N PRO A 437 14.96 -10.19 40.31
CA PRO A 437 14.31 -10.62 39.09
C PRO A 437 12.92 -11.20 39.35
N ALA A 438 12.02 -11.08 38.38
CA ALA A 438 10.74 -11.79 38.38
C ALA A 438 11.00 -13.32 38.36
N PRO A 439 10.02 -14.15 38.79
CA PRO A 439 10.12 -15.61 38.64
C PRO A 439 10.43 -15.99 37.18
N SER A 440 11.20 -17.04 37.00
CA SER A 440 11.37 -17.66 35.69
C SER A 440 10.07 -18.35 35.26
N GLY A 441 9.92 -18.62 33.96
CA GLY A 441 8.74 -19.30 33.46
C GLY A 441 8.45 -20.66 34.11
N PRO A 442 7.18 -21.06 34.18
CA PRO A 442 6.00 -20.32 33.78
C PRO A 442 5.57 -19.23 34.80
N TYR A 443 5.59 -17.98 34.36
CA TYR A 443 5.14 -16.79 35.12
C TYR A 443 5.07 -15.61 34.16
N PRO A 444 4.08 -14.72 34.22
CA PRO A 444 2.94 -14.71 35.16
C PRO A 444 1.81 -15.63 34.73
N ASP A 445 1.87 -16.21 33.54
CA ASP A 445 0.80 -17.02 32.96
C ASP A 445 1.01 -18.52 33.29
N CYS A 446 -0.11 -19.26 33.21
CA CYS A 446 -0.09 -20.71 33.35
C CYS A 446 0.77 -21.38 32.26
N GLY A 447 1.66 -22.26 32.64
CA GLY A 447 2.50 -22.98 31.68
C GLY A 447 3.04 -24.30 32.24
N VAL A 448 3.94 -24.93 31.48
CA VAL A 448 4.59 -26.19 31.82
C VAL A 448 6.08 -25.98 32.07
N ASP A 449 6.64 -26.84 32.92
CA ASP A 449 8.09 -26.99 33.11
C ASP A 449 8.44 -28.47 32.89
N LEU A 450 9.08 -28.74 31.76
CA LEU A 450 9.46 -30.10 31.35
C LEU A 450 10.78 -30.54 31.99
N ASP A 451 11.60 -29.60 32.47
CA ASP A 451 12.92 -29.87 33.05
C ASP A 451 12.83 -30.23 34.53
N SER A 452 11.71 -29.90 35.18
CA SER A 452 11.51 -30.18 36.59
C SER A 452 11.10 -31.62 36.83
N THR A 453 11.77 -32.27 37.77
CA THR A 453 11.44 -33.61 38.25
C THR A 453 10.41 -33.63 39.39
N LEU A 454 10.02 -32.47 39.88
CA LEU A 454 8.98 -32.32 40.90
C LEU A 454 7.59 -32.61 40.31
N THR A 455 6.64 -32.99 41.18
CA THR A 455 5.26 -33.26 40.74
C THR A 455 4.39 -32.03 40.81
N CYS A 456 3.43 -31.96 39.90
CA CYS A 456 2.32 -31.01 39.89
C CYS A 456 1.05 -31.78 39.47
N GLU A 457 0.36 -32.41 40.43
CA GLU A 457 -0.78 -33.28 40.15
C GLU A 457 -2.04 -32.46 39.79
N SER A 458 -2.19 -31.32 40.44
CA SER A 458 -3.26 -30.36 40.15
C SER A 458 -2.83 -28.94 40.52
N PHE A 459 -3.38 -27.96 39.78
CA PHE A 459 -3.20 -26.54 40.06
C PHE A 459 -4.53 -25.81 39.80
N ASN A 460 -5.08 -25.18 40.83
CA ASN A 460 -6.51 -24.79 40.85
C ASN A 460 -6.92 -23.78 39.78
N VAL A 461 -6.02 -22.87 39.41
CA VAL A 461 -6.34 -21.73 38.50
C VAL A 461 -5.86 -21.92 37.07
N CYS A 462 -5.08 -22.95 36.82
CA CYS A 462 -4.64 -23.27 35.45
C CYS A 462 -5.53 -24.36 34.85
N PRO A 463 -6.12 -24.12 33.67
CA PRO A 463 -6.96 -25.10 32.97
C PRO A 463 -6.20 -26.32 32.47
#